data_67498cad1ad92873bf9f1df42fb9f858
#
_entry.id   67498cad1ad92873bf9f1df42fb9f858
#
_cell.length_a   1.000
_cell.length_b   1.000
_cell.length_c   1.000
_cell.angle_alpha   90.00
_cell.angle_beta   90.00
_cell.angle_gamma   90.00
#
_symmetry.space_group_name_H-M   'P 1'
#
loop_
_entity.id
_entity.type
_entity.pdbx_description
1 polymer ?
#
loop_
_entity_poly.entity_id
_entity_poly.type
_entity_poly.pdbx_seq_one_letter_code
_entity_poly.pdbx_strand_id
1 'polypeptide(L)'
;MIIEDKFMRVLLMFDVLTKSKKEQKLASKFRNNLIKLGYFMLQFSVYMRICKGLSSAKSSIENVKKILPHYGNVRALIITEKQFDKMEFLLGGIVFNEKVNN
;
A
#
# COMPACT_ATOMS: atom_id res chain seq x y z
N MET A 1 11.18 -15.64 -26.23
CA MET A 1 11.05 -14.42 -25.42
C MET A 1 10.44 -14.74 -24.07
N ILE A 2 11.06 -14.27 -23.02
CA ILE A 2 10.55 -14.49 -21.68
C ILE A 2 9.53 -13.40 -21.40
N ILE A 3 8.34 -13.81 -20.98
CA ILE A 3 7.32 -12.86 -20.55
C ILE A 3 7.47 -12.73 -19.04
N GLU A 4 7.88 -11.56 -18.63
CA GLU A 4 8.00 -11.25 -17.21
C GLU A 4 6.72 -10.60 -16.70
N ASP A 5 6.53 -10.70 -15.40
CA ASP A 5 5.43 -10.00 -14.76
C ASP A 5 5.63 -8.50 -14.96
N LYS A 6 4.69 -7.88 -15.65
CA LYS A 6 4.76 -6.44 -15.92
C LYS A 6 4.48 -5.63 -14.69
N PHE A 7 3.73 -6.18 -13.76
CA PHE A 7 3.28 -5.44 -12.59
C PHE A 7 3.79 -6.06 -11.32
N MET A 8 4.15 -5.18 -10.41
CA MET A 8 4.50 -5.52 -9.03
C MET A 8 3.55 -4.76 -8.13
N ARG A 9 3.33 -5.26 -6.96
CA ARG A 9 2.52 -4.54 -5.97
C ARG A 9 3.36 -4.21 -4.76
N VAL A 10 3.20 -2.98 -4.27
CA VAL A 10 3.79 -2.55 -3.01
C VAL A 10 2.69 -2.63 -1.96
N LEU A 11 2.94 -3.43 -0.94
CA LEU A 11 2.07 -3.48 0.23
C LEU A 11 2.70 -2.65 1.34
N LEU A 12 1.93 -1.75 1.91
CA LEU A 12 2.32 -0.98 3.08
C LEU A 12 1.45 -1.41 4.25
N MET A 13 2.10 -1.80 5.32
CA MET A 13 1.43 -2.17 6.56
C MET A 13 1.90 -1.19 7.62
N PHE A 14 0.96 -0.57 8.33
CA PHE A 14 1.37 0.42 9.32
C PHE A 14 0.41 0.48 10.49
N ASP A 15 0.97 0.86 11.64
CA ASP A 15 0.21 1.30 12.77
C ASP A 15 0.71 2.71 13.10
N VAL A 16 -0.20 3.63 13.29
CA VAL A 16 0.10 5.00 13.67
C VAL A 16 -0.79 5.38 14.84
N LEU A 17 -0.23 6.19 15.72
CA LEU A 17 -0.96 6.60 16.91
C LEU A 17 -2.13 7.51 16.54
N THR A 18 -3.27 7.29 17.19
CA THR A 18 -4.50 8.05 16.92
C THR A 18 -5.24 8.43 18.20
N LYS A 19 -4.54 8.45 19.34
CA LYS A 19 -5.17 8.72 20.64
C LYS A 19 -5.49 10.20 20.84
N SER A 20 -4.61 11.09 20.37
CA SER A 20 -4.84 12.52 20.49
C SER A 20 -5.33 13.09 19.17
N LYS A 21 -5.89 14.30 19.23
CA LYS A 21 -6.33 14.99 18.00
C LYS A 21 -5.15 15.26 17.07
N LYS A 22 -4.00 15.59 17.64
CA LYS A 22 -2.78 15.83 16.86
C LYS A 22 -2.33 14.56 16.13
N GLU A 23 -2.37 13.42 16.83
CA GLU A 23 -2.02 12.14 16.23
C GLU A 23 -3.00 11.74 15.14
N GLN A 24 -4.30 11.97 15.36
CA GLN A 24 -5.32 11.70 14.36
C GLN A 24 -5.10 12.53 13.10
N LYS A 25 -4.72 13.80 13.27
CA LYS A 25 -4.42 14.69 12.16
C LYS A 25 -3.22 14.21 11.35
N LEU A 26 -2.17 13.78 12.03
CA LEU A 26 -0.98 13.25 11.37
C LEU A 26 -1.27 11.95 10.64
N ALA A 27 -2.07 11.08 11.24
CA ALA A 27 -2.48 9.84 10.60
C ALA A 27 -3.30 10.10 9.34
N SER A 28 -4.25 11.04 9.42
CA SER A 28 -5.06 11.42 8.26
C SER A 28 -4.20 12.01 7.16
N LYS A 29 -3.24 12.84 7.52
CA LYS A 29 -2.32 13.43 6.56
C LYS A 29 -1.49 12.35 5.85
N PHE A 30 -1.01 11.38 6.60
CA PHE A 30 -0.24 10.27 6.04
C PHE A 30 -1.08 9.48 5.04
N ARG A 31 -2.31 9.11 5.42
CA ARG A 31 -3.22 8.39 4.53
C ARG A 31 -3.53 9.18 3.26
N ASN A 32 -3.81 10.47 3.40
CA ASN A 32 -4.09 11.32 2.25
C ASN A 32 -2.89 11.44 1.33
N ASN A 33 -1.69 11.52 1.88
CA ASN A 33 -0.46 11.56 1.09
C ASN A 33 -0.21 10.24 0.38
N LEU A 34 -0.55 9.12 1.00
CA LEU A 34 -0.44 7.82 0.34
C LEU A 34 -1.37 7.74 -0.88
N ILE A 35 -2.59 8.25 -0.73
CA ILE A 35 -3.54 8.29 -1.85
C ILE A 35 -2.99 9.14 -2.99
N LYS A 36 -2.40 10.29 -2.67
CA LYS A 36 -1.76 11.16 -3.68
C LYS A 36 -0.60 10.47 -4.39
N LEU A 37 0.09 9.56 -3.71
CA LEU A 37 1.18 8.79 -4.28
C LEU A 37 0.70 7.57 -5.07
N GLY A 38 -0.61 7.38 -5.20
CA GLY A 38 -1.18 6.30 -5.99
C GLY A 38 -1.50 5.04 -5.22
N TYR A 39 -1.46 5.10 -3.88
CA TYR A 39 -1.86 3.97 -3.05
C TYR A 39 -3.36 4.00 -2.80
N PHE A 40 -3.93 2.84 -2.56
CA PHE A 40 -5.32 2.71 -2.13
C PHE A 40 -5.41 1.75 -0.95
N MET A 41 -6.44 1.92 -0.15
CA MET A 41 -6.62 1.09 1.04
C MET A 41 -7.09 -0.30 0.66
N LEU A 42 -6.31 -1.31 0.99
CA LEU A 42 -6.68 -2.70 0.80
C LEU A 42 -7.56 -3.16 1.96
N GLN A 43 -7.12 -2.86 3.16
CA GLN A 43 -7.89 -3.01 4.38
C GLN A 43 -7.33 -2.02 5.39
N PHE A 44 -7.95 -1.90 6.54
CA PHE A 44 -7.54 -0.90 7.52
C PHE A 44 -6.06 -1.07 7.87
N SER A 45 -5.30 0.02 7.76
CA SER A 45 -3.85 0.07 7.99
C SER A 45 -3.00 -0.74 6.99
N VAL A 46 -3.61 -1.19 5.89
CA VAL A 46 -2.88 -1.84 4.80
C VAL A 46 -3.23 -1.14 3.50
N TYR A 47 -2.23 -0.54 2.88
CA TYR A 47 -2.38 0.16 1.61
C TYR A 47 -1.56 -0.52 0.53
N MET A 48 -1.96 -0.35 -0.70
CA MET A 48 -1.32 -1.03 -1.82
C MET A 48 -1.24 -0.12 -3.02
N ARG A 49 -0.16 -0.26 -3.78
CA ARG A 49 -0.02 0.39 -5.08
C ARG A 49 0.42 -0.64 -6.11
N ILE A 50 -0.22 -0.59 -7.28
CA ILE A 50 0.19 -1.41 -8.42
C ILE A 50 1.22 -0.61 -9.21
N CYS A 51 2.40 -1.20 -9.40
CA CYS A 51 3.52 -0.54 -10.05
C CYS A 51 3.92 -1.31 -11.30
N LYS A 52 4.41 -0.59 -12.28
CA LYS A 52 4.84 -1.19 -13.53
C LYS A 52 6.32 -1.58 -13.42
N GLY A 53 6.55 -2.78 -12.85
CA GLY A 53 7.87 -3.34 -12.69
C GLY A 53 8.51 -3.04 -11.34
N LEU A 54 9.63 -3.72 -11.08
CA LEU A 54 10.33 -3.64 -9.81
C LEU A 54 10.94 -2.27 -9.56
N SER A 55 11.50 -1.66 -10.58
CA SER A 55 12.12 -0.33 -10.46
C SER A 55 11.10 0.71 -10.02
N SER A 56 9.91 0.69 -10.62
CA SER A 56 8.82 1.58 -10.25
C SER A 56 8.36 1.32 -8.81
N ALA A 57 8.29 0.05 -8.41
CA ALA A 57 7.92 -0.32 -7.05
C ALA A 57 8.92 0.24 -6.04
N LYS A 58 10.22 0.10 -6.31
CA LYS A 58 11.26 0.64 -5.44
C LYS A 58 11.21 2.16 -5.36
N SER A 59 10.99 2.84 -6.48
CA SER A 59 10.83 4.30 -6.50
C SER A 59 9.62 4.73 -5.69
N SER A 60 8.54 3.98 -5.76
CA SER A 60 7.34 4.26 -4.98
C SER A 60 7.63 4.22 -3.48
N ILE A 61 8.40 3.24 -3.02
CA ILE A 61 8.79 3.15 -1.62
C ILE A 61 9.64 4.35 -1.22
N GLU A 62 10.57 4.79 -2.08
CA GLU A 62 11.37 5.97 -1.80
C GLU A 62 10.51 7.22 -1.63
N ASN A 63 9.43 7.32 -2.41
CA ASN A 63 8.49 8.44 -2.25
C ASN A 63 7.72 8.35 -0.92
N VAL A 64 7.38 7.16 -0.48
CA VAL A 64 6.73 6.97 0.82
C VAL A 64 7.64 7.42 1.96
N LYS A 65 8.94 7.15 1.85
CA LYS A 65 9.91 7.57 2.86
C LYS A 65 9.89 9.08 3.10
N LYS A 66 9.51 9.87 2.10
CA LYS A 66 9.47 11.33 2.19
C LYS A 66 8.26 11.84 2.94
N ILE A 67 7.25 11.01 3.16
CA ILE A 67 6.00 11.42 3.80
C ILE A 67 5.69 10.63 5.06
N LEU A 68 6.68 9.95 5.62
CA LEU A 68 6.47 9.12 6.81
C LEU A 68 6.02 9.96 8.01
N PRO A 69 5.13 9.42 8.86
CA PRO A 69 4.79 10.08 10.11
C PRO A 69 5.97 9.99 11.08
N HIS A 70 5.92 10.77 12.14
CA HIS A 70 6.99 10.80 13.13
C HIS A 70 6.93 9.62 14.10
N TYR A 71 5.82 8.96 14.21
CA TYR A 71 5.61 7.84 15.13
C TYR A 71 4.97 6.66 14.42
N GLY A 72 4.98 5.54 15.14
CA GLY A 72 4.37 4.33 14.66
C GLY A 72 5.35 3.49 13.87
N ASN A 73 4.83 2.52 13.18
CA ASN A 73 5.61 1.58 12.38
C ASN A 73 5.02 1.52 10.98
N VAL A 74 5.90 1.57 9.99
CA VAL A 74 5.49 1.44 8.58
C VAL A 74 6.41 0.42 7.95
N ARG A 75 5.83 -0.63 7.37
CA ARG A 75 6.58 -1.67 6.68
C ARG A 75 6.11 -1.78 5.24
N ALA A 76 7.02 -2.11 4.36
CA ALA A 76 6.73 -2.26 2.94
C ALA A 76 7.18 -3.63 2.46
N LEU A 77 6.40 -4.21 1.57
CA LEU A 77 6.74 -5.46 0.92
C LEU A 77 6.37 -5.36 -0.55
N ILE A 78 7.29 -5.74 -1.41
CA ILE A 78 7.02 -5.81 -2.85
C ILE A 78 6.69 -7.24 -3.18
N ILE A 79 5.57 -7.46 -3.85
CA ILE A 79 5.13 -8.78 -4.28
C ILE A 79 4.74 -8.77 -5.76
N THR A 80 4.77 -9.96 -6.34
CA THR A 80 4.32 -10.16 -7.72
C THR A 80 2.80 -10.30 -7.77
N GLU A 81 2.23 -10.17 -8.97
CA GLU A 81 0.80 -10.45 -9.17
C GLU A 81 0.46 -11.88 -8.78
N LYS A 82 1.31 -12.84 -9.08
CA LYS A 82 1.10 -14.24 -8.71
C LYS A 82 1.03 -14.42 -7.20
N GLN A 83 1.91 -13.74 -6.48
CA GLN A 83 1.91 -13.78 -5.03
C GLN A 83 0.64 -13.15 -4.46
N PHE A 84 0.24 -12.03 -5.03
CA PHE A 84 -0.99 -11.38 -4.61
C PHE A 84 -2.21 -12.27 -4.86
N ASP A 85 -2.26 -12.94 -6.00
CA ASP A 85 -3.36 -13.82 -6.35
C ASP A 85 -3.47 -15.03 -5.42
N LYS A 86 -2.40 -15.39 -4.75
CA LYS A 86 -2.41 -16.49 -3.79
C LYS A 86 -2.93 -16.09 -2.42
N MET A 87 -3.23 -14.81 -2.22
CA MET A 87 -3.79 -14.34 -0.96
C MET A 87 -5.18 -14.94 -0.75
N GLU A 88 -5.40 -15.52 0.40
CA GLU A 88 -6.66 -16.18 0.72
C GLU A 88 -7.52 -15.26 1.60
N PHE A 89 -8.80 -15.20 1.28
CA PHE A 89 -9.76 -14.49 2.11
C PHE A 89 -10.31 -15.45 3.14
N LEU A 90 -9.82 -15.32 4.37
CA LEU A 90 -10.29 -16.17 5.45
C LEU A 90 -11.60 -15.66 6.04
N LEU A 91 -11.81 -14.37 5.95
CA LEU A 91 -13.03 -13.70 6.37
C LEU A 91 -13.19 -12.45 5.54
N GLY A 92 -14.41 -12.09 5.20
CA GLY A 92 -14.68 -10.93 4.37
C GLY A 92 -14.68 -11.31 2.90
N GLY A 93 -14.58 -10.32 2.04
CA GLY A 93 -14.59 -10.51 0.61
C GLY A 93 -13.69 -9.53 -0.11
N ILE A 94 -13.68 -9.58 -1.43
CA ILE A 94 -12.89 -8.69 -2.25
C ILE A 94 -13.47 -7.28 -2.15
N VAL A 95 -12.65 -6.31 -1.75
CA VAL A 95 -13.08 -4.92 -1.75
C VAL A 95 -13.06 -4.37 -3.17
N PHE A 96 -13.85 -3.34 -3.40
CA PHE A 96 -14.01 -2.77 -4.73
C PHE A 96 -12.68 -2.39 -5.39
N ASN A 97 -11.79 -1.76 -4.63
CA ASN A 97 -10.53 -1.26 -5.16
C ASN A 97 -9.54 -2.34 -5.56
N GLU A 98 -9.77 -3.59 -5.18
CA GLU A 98 -8.90 -4.69 -5.59
C GLU A 98 -9.20 -5.16 -7.00
N LYS A 99 -10.41 -4.89 -7.47
CA LYS A 99 -10.84 -5.25 -8.81
C LYS A 99 -10.69 -4.03 -9.70
N VAL A 100 -9.74 -4.10 -10.59
CA VAL A 100 -9.43 -2.97 -11.45
C VAL A 100 -10.55 -2.66 -12.43
N ASN A 101 -11.28 -3.67 -12.85
CA ASN A 101 -12.24 -3.54 -13.93
C ASN A 101 -13.63 -3.97 -13.54
N ASN A 102 -14.05 -3.58 -12.44
CA ASN A 102 -15.40 -3.94 -12.02
C ASN A 102 -16.44 -3.23 -12.80
#